data_293d8ea0c30756db93cf59d4f9d65a06
#
_entry.id   293d8ea0c30756db93cf59d4f9d65a06
#
_cell.length_a   1.000
_cell.length_b   1.000
_cell.length_c   1.000
_cell.angle_alpha   90.00
_cell.angle_beta   90.00
_cell.angle_gamma   90.00
#
_symmetry.space_group_name_H-M   'P 1'
#
loop_
_entity.id
_entity.type
_entity.pdbx_description
1 polymer ?
#
loop_
_entity_poly.entity_id
_entity_poly.type
_entity_poly.pdbx_seq_one_letter_code
_entity_poly.pdbx_strand_id
1 'polypeptide(L)'
;MRRIAFLTSGGDCQALNATMRAVAKVLYRADPETEIIGILDGYKGLMYEEYKVMTPNDFSGILTLGGTILGSSRQPFKNMRKPAEDGMDKVAAMIATYKKLQLACLVILGGNGTQKTANLLREEGLNVVGLPKTIDNDIWGTDMTFGFQSAVDIAAAAIDNIHTTASSHGRVFIVEVMGHKVGWLTLHAGIAGGADVILLPEIPYDVDAVVEAIQKRSQMGKRFSILAVAEGAISREDAMLSKKEYKAALKKSPYPSISYQLGAQIQERTGQEVRITVPGHTQRGGAPCPYDRVIASRLGAAAAELILKEKYGYMVGFKNDDIVPVPLEEVAGRLKMVDPEASIIKEAKDMGISFGTKE
;
A
#
# COMPACT_ATOMS: atom_id res chain seq x y z
N MET A 1 0.01 26.48 -24.37
CA MET A 1 -0.51 25.11 -24.24
C MET A 1 0.37 24.36 -23.25
N ARG A 2 -0.20 23.91 -22.13
CA ARG A 2 0.55 23.23 -21.05
C ARG A 2 0.43 21.72 -21.23
N ARG A 3 1.55 20.99 -21.27
CA ARG A 3 1.58 19.52 -21.37
C ARG A 3 1.86 18.90 -20.00
N ILE A 4 0.95 18.07 -19.52
CA ILE A 4 1.06 17.38 -18.22
C ILE A 4 1.03 15.87 -18.46
N ALA A 5 2.04 15.15 -17.98
CA ALA A 5 2.01 13.70 -18.08
C ALA A 5 1.56 13.04 -16.77
N PHE A 6 0.79 11.96 -16.89
CA PHE A 6 0.39 11.10 -15.79
C PHE A 6 1.13 9.76 -15.87
N LEU A 7 1.60 9.28 -14.73
CA LEU A 7 2.33 8.03 -14.61
C LEU A 7 1.87 7.27 -13.38
N THR A 8 1.45 6.01 -13.56
CA THR A 8 1.07 5.10 -12.47
C THR A 8 2.11 4.00 -12.35
N SER A 9 2.72 3.81 -11.15
CA SER A 9 3.83 2.88 -10.98
C SER A 9 3.74 2.03 -9.71
N GLY A 10 4.28 0.83 -9.76
CA GLY A 10 4.28 -0.15 -8.68
C GLY A 10 3.01 -1.02 -8.67
N GLY A 11 2.68 -1.65 -7.54
CA GLY A 11 1.42 -2.37 -7.38
C GLY A 11 0.23 -1.43 -7.54
N ASP A 12 -0.81 -1.86 -8.21
CA ASP A 12 -2.04 -1.10 -8.37
C ASP A 12 -2.88 -1.05 -7.09
N CYS A 13 -3.89 -0.20 -7.11
CA CYS A 13 -4.95 -0.15 -6.11
C CYS A 13 -6.24 0.39 -6.75
N GLN A 14 -7.34 0.33 -6.00
CA GLN A 14 -8.66 0.62 -6.50
C GLN A 14 -8.87 2.08 -6.94
N ALA A 15 -8.20 3.05 -6.33
CA ALA A 15 -8.52 4.48 -6.48
C ALA A 15 -7.59 5.26 -7.44
N LEU A 16 -6.71 4.59 -8.21
CA LEU A 16 -5.80 5.23 -9.15
C LEU A 16 -6.53 6.07 -10.20
N ASN A 17 -7.54 5.48 -10.83
CA ASN A 17 -8.32 6.16 -11.88
C ASN A 17 -9.10 7.35 -11.31
N ALA A 18 -9.67 7.21 -10.11
CA ALA A 18 -10.37 8.30 -9.42
C ALA A 18 -9.46 9.52 -9.20
N THR A 19 -8.20 9.26 -8.81
CA THR A 19 -7.20 10.31 -8.56
C THR A 19 -6.82 11.01 -9.88
N MET A 20 -6.48 10.25 -10.93
CA MET A 20 -6.15 10.82 -12.25
C MET A 20 -7.30 11.66 -12.81
N ARG A 21 -8.54 11.14 -12.67
CA ARG A 21 -9.75 11.86 -13.08
C ARG A 21 -9.87 13.22 -12.38
N ALA A 22 -9.59 13.29 -11.09
CA ALA A 22 -9.67 14.54 -10.34
C ALA A 22 -8.63 15.56 -10.81
N VAL A 23 -7.36 15.14 -11.00
CA VAL A 23 -6.32 16.00 -11.56
C VAL A 23 -6.75 16.54 -12.93
N ALA A 24 -7.16 15.66 -13.84
CA ALA A 24 -7.55 16.04 -15.19
C ALA A 24 -8.71 17.03 -15.22
N LYS A 25 -9.77 16.77 -14.43
CA LYS A 25 -10.94 17.66 -14.40
C LYS A 25 -10.62 19.08 -13.92
N VAL A 26 -9.75 19.22 -12.91
CA VAL A 26 -9.35 20.54 -12.42
C VAL A 26 -8.48 21.26 -13.47
N LEU A 27 -7.54 20.56 -14.09
CA LEU A 27 -6.68 21.12 -15.14
C LEU A 27 -7.50 21.60 -16.35
N TYR A 28 -8.36 20.75 -16.91
CA TYR A 28 -9.21 21.12 -18.07
C TYR A 28 -10.21 22.24 -17.75
N ARG A 29 -10.69 22.31 -16.49
CA ARG A 29 -11.57 23.42 -16.08
C ARG A 29 -10.83 24.75 -16.00
N ALA A 30 -9.58 24.73 -15.57
CA ALA A 30 -8.74 25.93 -15.47
C ALA A 30 -8.19 26.38 -16.82
N ASP A 31 -7.82 25.45 -17.67
CA ASP A 31 -7.28 25.70 -19.02
C ASP A 31 -7.69 24.54 -19.95
N PRO A 32 -8.75 24.73 -20.77
CA PRO A 32 -9.22 23.72 -21.72
C PRO A 32 -8.19 23.30 -22.77
N GLU A 33 -7.17 24.13 -23.03
CA GLU A 33 -6.08 23.84 -23.97
C GLU A 33 -4.96 22.99 -23.33
N THR A 34 -5.11 22.57 -22.07
CA THR A 34 -4.16 21.66 -21.42
C THR A 34 -4.14 20.32 -22.16
N GLU A 35 -2.95 19.88 -22.57
CA GLU A 35 -2.75 18.55 -23.14
C GLU A 35 -2.30 17.57 -22.07
N ILE A 36 -3.05 16.49 -21.87
CA ILE A 36 -2.70 15.44 -20.92
C ILE A 36 -2.13 14.23 -21.65
N ILE A 37 -0.98 13.74 -21.21
CA ILE A 37 -0.27 12.59 -21.75
C ILE A 37 -0.29 11.48 -20.71
N GLY A 38 -0.83 10.32 -21.05
CA GLY A 38 -0.78 9.11 -20.21
C GLY A 38 0.46 8.30 -20.56
N ILE A 39 1.42 8.20 -19.64
CA ILE A 39 2.58 7.31 -19.78
C ILE A 39 2.13 5.89 -19.45
N LEU A 40 2.33 4.96 -20.38
CA LEU A 40 1.91 3.56 -20.23
C LEU A 40 2.91 2.78 -19.36
N ASP A 41 2.43 1.82 -18.60
CA ASP A 41 3.27 0.93 -17.77
C ASP A 41 4.29 1.63 -16.86
N GLY A 42 3.94 2.81 -16.36
CA GLY A 42 4.72 3.53 -15.38
C GLY A 42 6.08 4.01 -15.88
N TYR A 43 7.12 3.93 -15.04
CA TYR A 43 8.46 4.38 -15.44
C TYR A 43 9.03 3.63 -16.65
N LYS A 44 8.57 2.39 -16.92
CA LYS A 44 8.96 1.68 -18.14
C LYS A 44 8.55 2.46 -19.37
N GLY A 45 7.31 2.88 -19.46
CA GLY A 45 6.84 3.68 -20.59
C GLY A 45 7.55 5.03 -20.72
N LEU A 46 7.92 5.66 -19.59
CA LEU A 46 8.70 6.90 -19.64
C LEU A 46 10.13 6.66 -20.17
N MET A 47 10.74 5.49 -19.93
CA MET A 47 12.05 5.09 -20.46
C MET A 47 12.01 4.81 -21.97
N TYR A 48 10.93 4.15 -22.43
CA TYR A 48 10.82 3.64 -23.81
C TYR A 48 9.87 4.46 -24.69
N GLU A 49 9.46 5.65 -24.24
CA GLU A 49 8.56 6.56 -24.98
C GLU A 49 7.18 5.93 -25.30
N GLU A 50 6.67 5.07 -24.41
CA GLU A 50 5.36 4.43 -24.54
C GLU A 50 4.30 5.32 -23.86
N TYR A 51 3.52 6.04 -24.64
CA TYR A 51 2.51 6.97 -24.11
C TYR A 51 1.32 7.11 -25.06
N LYS A 52 0.25 7.70 -24.57
CA LYS A 52 -0.90 8.12 -25.35
C LYS A 52 -1.31 9.55 -25.00
N VAL A 53 -1.80 10.30 -25.98
CA VAL A 53 -2.47 11.58 -25.73
C VAL A 53 -3.87 11.27 -25.22
N MET A 54 -4.26 11.90 -24.12
CA MET A 54 -5.54 11.67 -23.47
C MET A 54 -6.50 12.83 -23.72
N THR A 55 -7.75 12.52 -23.83
CA THR A 55 -8.85 13.47 -24.02
C THR A 55 -9.72 13.55 -22.76
N PRO A 56 -10.55 14.60 -22.60
CA PRO A 56 -11.52 14.65 -21.48
C PRO A 56 -12.42 13.41 -21.36
N ASN A 57 -12.71 12.75 -22.48
CA ASN A 57 -13.52 11.53 -22.49
C ASN A 57 -12.81 10.34 -21.84
N ASP A 58 -11.50 10.24 -21.89
CA ASP A 58 -10.73 9.17 -21.24
C ASP A 58 -10.87 9.21 -19.70
N PHE A 59 -11.24 10.36 -19.14
CA PHE A 59 -11.48 10.57 -17.71
C PHE A 59 -12.96 10.49 -17.33
N SER A 60 -13.84 10.19 -18.28
CA SER A 60 -15.28 10.00 -18.03
C SER A 60 -15.53 8.56 -17.58
N GLY A 61 -16.43 8.38 -16.57
CA GLY A 61 -16.83 7.05 -16.11
C GLY A 61 -15.80 6.28 -15.26
N ILE A 62 -14.57 6.78 -15.08
CA ILE A 62 -13.50 6.04 -14.40
C ILE A 62 -13.44 6.23 -12.87
N LEU A 63 -14.34 7.01 -12.27
CA LEU A 63 -14.36 7.25 -10.82
C LEU A 63 -14.48 5.96 -10.01
N THR A 64 -15.26 5.02 -10.49
CA THR A 64 -15.54 3.74 -9.83
C THR A 64 -14.78 2.56 -10.43
N LEU A 65 -13.95 2.82 -11.43
CA LEU A 65 -13.15 1.80 -12.10
C LEU A 65 -11.86 1.55 -11.32
N GLY A 66 -11.68 0.32 -10.82
CA GLY A 66 -10.45 -0.11 -10.15
C GLY A 66 -9.27 -0.31 -11.11
N GLY A 67 -8.11 -0.59 -10.54
CA GLY A 67 -6.88 -0.68 -11.32
C GLY A 67 -6.44 0.64 -11.92
N THR A 68 -5.74 0.60 -13.06
CA THR A 68 -5.28 1.80 -13.77
C THR A 68 -5.47 1.68 -15.28
N ILE A 69 -6.05 2.73 -15.90
CA ILE A 69 -6.21 2.82 -17.36
C ILE A 69 -4.89 3.04 -18.12
N LEU A 70 -3.78 3.29 -17.41
CA LEU A 70 -2.45 3.51 -17.97
C LEU A 70 -1.54 2.27 -17.85
N GLY A 71 -1.99 1.22 -17.16
CA GLY A 71 -1.11 0.12 -16.80
C GLY A 71 -0.08 0.51 -15.73
N SER A 72 0.67 -0.45 -15.25
CA SER A 72 1.70 -0.24 -14.23
C SER A 72 2.78 -1.30 -14.32
N SER A 73 4.01 -0.92 -14.01
CA SER A 73 5.13 -1.86 -13.89
C SER A 73 5.94 -1.60 -12.63
N ARG A 74 6.66 -2.62 -12.16
CA ARG A 74 7.58 -2.50 -11.03
C ARG A 74 8.98 -2.21 -11.53
N GLN A 75 9.48 -1.00 -11.22
CA GLN A 75 10.85 -0.59 -11.45
C GLN A 75 11.51 -0.29 -10.09
N PRO A 76 12.26 -1.25 -9.50
CA PRO A 76 12.85 -1.07 -8.18
C PRO A 76 13.83 0.10 -8.14
N PHE A 77 13.65 1.04 -7.20
CA PHE A 77 14.51 2.22 -7.06
C PHE A 77 16.01 1.88 -6.98
N LYS A 78 16.40 0.81 -6.27
CA LYS A 78 17.79 0.36 -6.16
C LYS A 78 18.48 0.05 -7.50
N ASN A 79 17.67 -0.19 -8.55
CA ASN A 79 18.15 -0.50 -9.89
C ASN A 79 17.97 0.67 -10.86
N MET A 80 17.50 1.84 -10.38
CA MET A 80 17.16 2.95 -11.25
C MET A 80 18.39 3.57 -11.92
N ARG A 81 19.51 3.66 -11.19
CA ARG A 81 20.80 4.14 -11.73
C ARG A 81 21.65 3.04 -12.37
N LYS A 82 21.13 1.81 -12.47
CA LYS A 82 21.79 0.72 -13.21
C LYS A 82 21.26 0.72 -14.65
N PRO A 83 22.10 0.44 -15.65
CA PRO A 83 21.63 0.27 -17.02
C PRO A 83 20.49 -0.74 -17.12
N ALA A 84 19.63 -0.58 -18.11
CA ALA A 84 18.63 -1.58 -18.47
C ALA A 84 19.34 -2.79 -19.14
N GLU A 85 18.61 -3.85 -19.42
CA GLU A 85 19.17 -5.06 -20.05
C GLU A 85 19.75 -4.80 -21.46
N ASP A 86 19.20 -3.80 -22.15
CA ASP A 86 19.67 -3.31 -23.46
C ASP A 86 20.81 -2.28 -23.36
N GLY A 87 21.33 -2.03 -22.16
CA GLY A 87 22.42 -1.09 -21.89
C GLY A 87 21.98 0.38 -21.75
N MET A 88 20.70 0.69 -21.84
CA MET A 88 20.18 2.06 -21.76
C MET A 88 20.34 2.63 -20.34
N ASP A 89 20.76 3.89 -20.22
CA ASP A 89 20.67 4.66 -18.98
C ASP A 89 19.20 5.08 -18.76
N LYS A 90 18.59 4.46 -17.76
CA LYS A 90 17.16 4.65 -17.45
C LYS A 90 16.81 6.09 -17.08
N VAL A 91 17.67 6.75 -16.30
CA VAL A 91 17.42 8.12 -15.84
C VAL A 91 17.57 9.08 -17.01
N ALA A 92 18.65 8.94 -17.79
CA ALA A 92 18.86 9.75 -19.00
C ALA A 92 17.72 9.58 -20.01
N ALA A 93 17.23 8.35 -20.22
CA ALA A 93 16.09 8.06 -21.10
C ALA A 93 14.80 8.75 -20.64
N MET A 94 14.47 8.67 -19.32
CA MET A 94 13.30 9.37 -18.77
C MET A 94 13.38 10.89 -18.94
N ILE A 95 14.57 11.48 -18.73
CA ILE A 95 14.82 12.91 -18.94
C ILE A 95 14.65 13.28 -20.43
N ALA A 96 15.18 12.45 -21.31
CA ALA A 96 15.06 12.66 -22.77
C ALA A 96 13.59 12.66 -23.21
N THR A 97 12.81 11.68 -22.76
CA THR A 97 11.36 11.60 -23.03
C THR A 97 10.61 12.81 -22.48
N TYR A 98 10.89 13.22 -21.24
CA TYR A 98 10.29 14.40 -20.63
C TYR A 98 10.54 15.67 -21.48
N LYS A 99 11.79 15.89 -21.91
CA LYS A 99 12.18 17.03 -22.76
C LYS A 99 11.58 16.94 -24.16
N LYS A 100 11.62 15.77 -24.80
CA LYS A 100 11.06 15.53 -26.13
C LYS A 100 9.57 15.83 -26.19
N LEU A 101 8.83 15.41 -25.16
CA LEU A 101 7.40 15.69 -25.02
C LEU A 101 7.10 17.13 -24.57
N GLN A 102 8.11 17.91 -24.24
CA GLN A 102 7.98 19.28 -23.72
C GLN A 102 7.02 19.35 -22.51
N LEU A 103 7.19 18.42 -21.57
CA LEU A 103 6.32 18.33 -20.40
C LEU A 103 6.56 19.52 -19.46
N ALA A 104 5.49 20.18 -19.05
CA ALA A 104 5.55 21.19 -17.99
C ALA A 104 5.63 20.53 -16.59
N CYS A 105 5.02 19.36 -16.44
CA CYS A 105 5.05 18.59 -15.19
C CYS A 105 4.76 17.11 -15.45
N LEU A 106 5.35 16.25 -14.61
CA LEU A 106 5.05 14.82 -14.51
C LEU A 106 4.32 14.55 -13.19
N VAL A 107 3.08 14.08 -13.26
CA VAL A 107 2.26 13.64 -12.10
C VAL A 107 2.50 12.16 -11.87
N ILE A 108 3.01 11.82 -10.70
CA ILE A 108 3.47 10.46 -10.40
C ILE A 108 2.61 9.87 -9.28
N LEU A 109 1.82 8.86 -9.63
CA LEU A 109 0.98 8.11 -8.69
C LEU A 109 1.67 6.80 -8.32
N GLY A 110 2.10 6.67 -7.06
CA GLY A 110 2.80 5.46 -6.68
C GLY A 110 3.15 5.35 -5.20
N GLY A 111 3.64 4.16 -4.81
CA GLY A 111 4.07 3.83 -3.46
C GLY A 111 5.45 4.37 -3.11
N ASN A 112 5.97 3.97 -1.95
CA ASN A 112 7.25 4.47 -1.41
C ASN A 112 8.41 4.41 -2.41
N GLY A 113 8.59 3.27 -3.10
CA GLY A 113 9.65 3.13 -4.11
C GLY A 113 9.47 4.10 -5.30
N THR A 114 8.23 4.35 -5.70
CA THR A 114 7.88 5.28 -6.77
C THR A 114 8.16 6.71 -6.38
N GLN A 115 7.85 7.11 -5.13
CA GLN A 115 8.15 8.46 -4.61
C GLN A 115 9.67 8.71 -4.51
N LYS A 116 10.47 7.67 -4.22
CA LYS A 116 11.95 7.77 -4.29
C LYS A 116 12.44 8.09 -5.69
N THR A 117 11.86 7.45 -6.71
CA THR A 117 12.19 7.76 -8.12
C THR A 117 11.66 9.13 -8.54
N ALA A 118 10.49 9.55 -8.04
CA ALA A 118 9.99 10.90 -8.25
C ALA A 118 10.95 11.96 -7.70
N ASN A 119 11.47 11.75 -6.48
CA ASN A 119 12.48 12.63 -5.90
C ASN A 119 13.79 12.64 -6.71
N LEU A 120 14.24 11.48 -7.19
CA LEU A 120 15.40 11.38 -8.07
C LEU A 120 15.21 12.24 -9.33
N LEU A 121 14.05 12.15 -10.00
CA LEU A 121 13.77 12.96 -11.19
C LEU A 121 13.68 14.47 -10.86
N ARG A 122 13.18 14.83 -9.67
CA ARG A 122 13.22 16.22 -9.16
C ARG A 122 14.67 16.71 -9.02
N GLU A 123 15.55 15.90 -8.45
CA GLU A 123 16.99 16.22 -8.30
C GLU A 123 17.69 16.38 -9.66
N GLU A 124 17.24 15.67 -10.69
CA GLU A 124 17.70 15.80 -12.07
C GLU A 124 17.04 17.01 -12.80
N GLY A 125 16.26 17.83 -12.08
CA GLY A 125 15.70 19.09 -12.60
C GLY A 125 14.34 18.97 -13.27
N LEU A 126 13.61 17.86 -13.13
CA LEU A 126 12.27 17.71 -13.69
C LEU A 126 11.22 18.28 -12.73
N ASN A 127 10.19 18.91 -13.28
CA ASN A 127 9.01 19.31 -12.54
C ASN A 127 8.12 18.09 -12.27
N VAL A 128 8.00 17.68 -11.00
CA VAL A 128 7.23 16.50 -10.59
C VAL A 128 6.27 16.85 -9.47
N VAL A 129 5.10 16.20 -9.46
CA VAL A 129 4.12 16.22 -8.36
C VAL A 129 3.79 14.76 -8.03
N GLY A 130 3.99 14.37 -6.78
CA GLY A 130 3.72 13.03 -6.28
C GLY A 130 2.32 12.89 -5.68
N LEU A 131 1.73 11.69 -5.82
CA LEU A 131 0.46 11.30 -5.21
C LEU A 131 0.61 9.96 -4.49
N PRO A 132 0.19 9.85 -3.21
CA PRO A 132 0.50 8.72 -2.34
C PRO A 132 -0.43 7.53 -2.61
N LYS A 133 -0.04 6.65 -3.52
CA LYS A 133 -0.77 5.46 -3.93
C LYS A 133 -0.18 4.22 -3.29
N THR A 134 -0.89 3.60 -2.37
CA THR A 134 -0.60 2.25 -1.86
C THR A 134 -1.75 1.74 -0.99
N ILE A 135 -1.93 0.43 -0.95
CA ILE A 135 -2.82 -0.22 0.02
C ILE A 135 -2.16 -0.39 1.40
N ASP A 136 -0.84 -0.22 1.49
CA ASP A 136 -0.06 -0.50 2.70
C ASP A 136 -0.08 0.66 3.70
N ASN A 137 -0.49 1.87 3.29
CA ASN A 137 -0.47 3.11 4.07
C ASN A 137 0.93 3.45 4.67
N ASP A 138 1.99 3.08 3.95
CA ASP A 138 3.39 3.12 4.40
C ASP A 138 4.17 4.38 4.00
N ILE A 139 3.51 5.36 3.35
CA ILE A 139 4.19 6.55 2.83
C ILE A 139 4.27 7.63 3.92
N TRP A 140 5.49 8.08 4.18
CA TRP A 140 5.73 9.20 5.10
C TRP A 140 5.12 10.50 4.59
N GLY A 141 4.65 11.34 5.51
CA GLY A 141 4.12 12.66 5.18
C GLY A 141 2.63 12.68 4.86
N THR A 142 1.93 11.55 4.97
CA THR A 142 0.47 11.48 4.83
C THR A 142 -0.13 10.53 5.86
N ASP A 143 -1.26 10.88 6.43
CA ASP A 143 -2.00 10.01 7.36
C ASP A 143 -2.72 8.89 6.60
N MET A 144 -3.15 9.18 5.37
CA MET A 144 -3.90 8.25 4.54
C MET A 144 -3.36 8.23 3.11
N THR A 145 -3.20 7.02 2.57
CA THR A 145 -2.92 6.79 1.14
C THR A 145 -4.20 6.32 0.45
N PHE A 146 -4.44 6.75 -0.78
CA PHE A 146 -5.60 6.24 -1.51
C PHE A 146 -5.36 4.80 -1.98
N GLY A 147 -6.40 3.98 -1.84
CA GLY A 147 -6.38 2.53 -2.01
C GLY A 147 -6.32 1.76 -0.68
N PHE A 148 -5.89 2.40 0.41
CA PHE A 148 -5.79 1.76 1.71
C PHE A 148 -7.15 1.36 2.27
N GLN A 149 -8.11 2.27 2.34
CA GLN A 149 -9.42 1.97 2.92
C GLN A 149 -10.19 0.90 2.12
N SER A 150 -10.11 0.94 0.80
CA SER A 150 -10.70 -0.12 -0.04
C SER A 150 -10.09 -1.50 0.24
N ALA A 151 -8.79 -1.56 0.49
CA ALA A 151 -8.12 -2.80 0.87
C ALA A 151 -8.50 -3.25 2.28
N VAL A 152 -8.67 -2.32 3.24
CA VAL A 152 -9.20 -2.62 4.58
C VAL A 152 -10.58 -3.24 4.48
N ASP A 153 -11.49 -2.67 3.68
CA ASP A 153 -12.84 -3.19 3.49
C ASP A 153 -12.84 -4.64 2.97
N ILE A 154 -11.98 -4.94 2.00
CA ILE A 154 -11.85 -6.29 1.44
C ILE A 154 -11.24 -7.27 2.46
N ALA A 155 -10.21 -6.84 3.19
CA ALA A 155 -9.58 -7.69 4.20
C ALA A 155 -10.52 -7.94 5.39
N ALA A 156 -11.25 -6.93 5.84
CA ALA A 156 -12.27 -7.06 6.88
C ALA A 156 -13.41 -7.99 6.44
N ALA A 157 -13.92 -7.83 5.21
CA ALA A 157 -14.94 -8.74 4.67
C ALA A 157 -14.46 -10.20 4.59
N ALA A 158 -13.17 -10.44 4.33
CA ALA A 158 -12.61 -11.79 4.38
C ALA A 158 -12.63 -12.35 5.81
N ILE A 159 -12.32 -11.54 6.84
CA ILE A 159 -12.39 -11.91 8.25
C ILE A 159 -13.85 -12.18 8.66
N ASP A 160 -14.79 -11.30 8.27
CA ASP A 160 -16.23 -11.46 8.55
C ASP A 160 -16.78 -12.78 8.00
N ASN A 161 -16.39 -13.13 6.76
CA ASN A 161 -16.79 -14.41 6.17
C ASN A 161 -16.24 -15.62 6.95
N ILE A 162 -15.04 -15.49 7.54
CA ILE A 162 -14.43 -16.53 8.37
C ILE A 162 -15.18 -16.67 9.71
N HIS A 163 -15.69 -15.60 10.31
CA HIS A 163 -16.42 -15.65 11.56
C HIS A 163 -17.58 -16.66 11.53
N THR A 164 -18.37 -16.67 10.46
CA THR A 164 -19.54 -17.55 10.34
C THR A 164 -19.16 -19.02 10.28
N THR A 165 -18.11 -19.37 9.53
CA THR A 165 -17.61 -20.75 9.48
C THR A 165 -16.83 -21.15 10.71
N ALA A 166 -16.08 -20.22 11.33
CA ALA A 166 -15.34 -20.46 12.56
C ALA A 166 -16.26 -20.84 13.72
N SER A 167 -17.37 -20.14 13.88
CA SER A 167 -18.38 -20.44 14.92
C SER A 167 -18.99 -21.82 14.76
N SER A 168 -19.12 -22.33 13.53
CA SER A 168 -19.69 -23.64 13.24
C SER A 168 -18.75 -24.79 13.58
N HIS A 169 -17.45 -24.61 13.47
CA HIS A 169 -16.47 -25.70 13.53
C HIS A 169 -15.56 -25.71 14.76
N GLY A 170 -15.49 -24.64 15.54
CA GLY A 170 -14.68 -24.58 16.77
C GLY A 170 -13.16 -24.72 16.51
N ARG A 171 -12.63 -24.02 15.48
CA ARG A 171 -11.24 -24.10 15.02
C ARG A 171 -10.50 -22.78 15.23
N VAL A 172 -9.20 -22.82 15.06
CA VAL A 172 -8.37 -21.61 14.90
C VAL A 172 -8.29 -21.24 13.43
N PHE A 173 -8.56 -19.98 13.11
CA PHE A 173 -8.43 -19.44 11.76
C PHE A 173 -7.38 -18.35 11.71
N ILE A 174 -6.54 -18.41 10.70
CA ILE A 174 -5.55 -17.35 10.39
C ILE A 174 -5.95 -16.72 9.06
N VAL A 175 -6.10 -15.40 9.05
CA VAL A 175 -6.27 -14.60 7.83
C VAL A 175 -4.98 -13.81 7.59
N GLU A 176 -4.25 -14.16 6.54
CA GLU A 176 -3.03 -13.46 6.17
C GLU A 176 -3.36 -12.22 5.34
N VAL A 177 -2.94 -11.07 5.83
CA VAL A 177 -3.26 -9.76 5.25
C VAL A 177 -2.00 -9.15 4.64
N MET A 178 -2.12 -8.53 3.46
CA MET A 178 -1.04 -7.79 2.81
C MET A 178 -0.61 -6.58 3.65
N GLY A 179 0.47 -5.91 3.28
CA GLY A 179 1.01 -4.73 3.96
C GLY A 179 2.53 -4.66 3.87
N HIS A 180 3.15 -5.64 3.24
CA HIS A 180 4.58 -5.76 3.00
C HIS A 180 5.42 -5.64 4.28
N LYS A 181 5.88 -4.44 4.66
CA LYS A 181 6.76 -4.20 5.82
C LYS A 181 6.08 -3.51 6.98
N VAL A 182 4.83 -3.13 6.82
CA VAL A 182 4.06 -2.37 7.81
C VAL A 182 2.75 -3.05 8.11
N GLY A 183 2.26 -2.87 9.32
CA GLY A 183 1.08 -3.55 9.83
C GLY A 183 -0.24 -2.78 9.70
N TRP A 184 -0.27 -1.60 9.08
CA TRP A 184 -1.46 -0.75 9.05
C TRP A 184 -2.70 -1.46 8.51
N LEU A 185 -2.57 -2.17 7.38
CA LEU A 185 -3.69 -2.88 6.76
C LEU A 185 -4.23 -3.99 7.67
N THR A 186 -3.33 -4.77 8.24
CA THR A 186 -3.68 -5.87 9.16
C THR A 186 -4.30 -5.36 10.45
N LEU A 187 -3.77 -4.26 11.00
CA LEU A 187 -4.28 -3.63 12.22
C LEU A 187 -5.73 -3.18 12.03
N HIS A 188 -5.98 -2.39 10.98
CA HIS A 188 -7.32 -1.87 10.71
C HIS A 188 -8.32 -2.98 10.35
N ALA A 189 -7.93 -3.90 9.47
CA ALA A 189 -8.80 -5.02 9.09
C ALA A 189 -9.06 -5.98 10.27
N GLY A 190 -8.04 -6.23 11.10
CA GLY A 190 -8.16 -7.09 12.27
C GLY A 190 -9.09 -6.51 13.33
N ILE A 191 -8.98 -5.21 13.62
CA ILE A 191 -9.90 -4.52 14.54
C ILE A 191 -11.32 -4.52 13.97
N ALA A 192 -11.47 -4.10 12.69
CA ALA A 192 -12.77 -4.00 12.04
C ALA A 192 -13.47 -5.35 11.92
N GLY A 193 -12.74 -6.43 11.62
CA GLY A 193 -13.25 -7.79 11.51
C GLY A 193 -13.31 -8.55 12.82
N GLY A 194 -12.98 -7.94 13.97
CA GLY A 194 -13.07 -8.55 15.29
C GLY A 194 -12.11 -9.74 15.50
N ALA A 195 -10.87 -9.64 15.00
CA ALA A 195 -9.84 -10.62 15.25
C ALA A 195 -9.45 -10.67 16.73
N ASP A 196 -9.19 -11.86 17.24
CA ASP A 196 -8.80 -12.09 18.64
C ASP A 196 -7.29 -11.86 18.86
N VAL A 197 -6.50 -12.07 17.81
CA VAL A 197 -5.06 -11.84 17.78
C VAL A 197 -4.72 -11.08 16.50
N ILE A 198 -3.89 -10.04 16.62
CA ILE A 198 -3.38 -9.26 15.49
C ILE A 198 -1.85 -9.28 15.55
N LEU A 199 -1.20 -9.80 14.50
CA LEU A 199 0.27 -9.87 14.44
C LEU A 199 0.80 -8.94 13.38
N LEU A 200 1.70 -8.03 13.80
CA LEU A 200 2.23 -6.95 12.98
C LEU A 200 3.76 -7.08 12.82
N PRO A 201 4.33 -6.58 11.72
CA PRO A 201 5.79 -6.55 11.54
C PRO A 201 6.53 -5.72 12.60
N GLU A 202 5.88 -4.68 13.12
CA GLU A 202 6.43 -3.74 14.11
C GLU A 202 6.44 -4.28 15.53
N ILE A 203 5.67 -5.33 15.80
CA ILE A 203 5.55 -5.97 17.12
C ILE A 203 5.95 -7.44 16.97
N PRO A 204 7.24 -7.80 17.13
CA PRO A 204 7.67 -9.20 17.02
C PRO A 204 6.95 -10.08 18.02
N TYR A 205 6.25 -11.12 17.52
CA TYR A 205 5.40 -11.97 18.33
C TYR A 205 6.19 -13.13 18.99
N ASP A 206 5.71 -13.55 20.14
CA ASP A 206 6.10 -14.78 20.83
C ASP A 206 5.02 -15.83 20.59
N VAL A 207 5.40 -16.98 20.02
CA VAL A 207 4.44 -18.07 19.72
C VAL A 207 3.74 -18.58 20.98
N ASP A 208 4.44 -18.60 22.12
CA ASP A 208 3.85 -19.03 23.40
C ASP A 208 2.76 -18.05 23.85
N ALA A 209 2.97 -16.73 23.68
CA ALA A 209 1.96 -15.73 23.99
C ALA A 209 0.73 -15.84 23.06
N VAL A 210 0.93 -16.15 21.79
CA VAL A 210 -0.19 -16.42 20.85
C VAL A 210 -0.99 -17.65 21.30
N VAL A 211 -0.30 -18.75 21.65
CA VAL A 211 -0.92 -20.00 22.15
C VAL A 211 -1.68 -19.74 23.45
N GLU A 212 -1.09 -18.98 24.38
CA GLU A 212 -1.72 -18.61 25.64
C GLU A 212 -3.03 -17.83 25.43
N ALA A 213 -3.02 -16.85 24.51
CA ALA A 213 -4.22 -16.10 24.15
C ALA A 213 -5.34 -17.01 23.62
N ILE A 214 -5.01 -17.96 22.74
CA ILE A 214 -5.96 -18.95 22.22
C ILE A 214 -6.50 -19.85 23.31
N GLN A 215 -5.62 -20.36 24.19
CA GLN A 215 -6.01 -21.26 25.30
C GLN A 215 -6.89 -20.54 26.33
N LYS A 216 -6.55 -19.30 26.70
CA LYS A 216 -7.37 -18.47 27.60
C LYS A 216 -8.79 -18.30 27.06
N ARG A 217 -8.93 -18.04 25.75
CA ARG A 217 -10.24 -17.96 25.10
C ARG A 217 -11.01 -19.28 25.18
N SER A 218 -10.35 -20.41 24.91
CA SER A 218 -10.96 -21.74 25.02
C SER A 218 -11.43 -22.04 26.47
N GLN A 219 -10.64 -21.67 27.48
CA GLN A 219 -11.01 -21.79 28.90
C GLN A 219 -12.23 -20.94 29.28
N MET A 220 -12.38 -19.76 28.60
CA MET A 220 -13.58 -18.92 28.79
C MET A 220 -14.80 -19.41 27.98
N GLY A 221 -14.74 -20.62 27.41
CA GLY A 221 -15.83 -21.22 26.64
C GLY A 221 -15.98 -20.73 25.22
N LYS A 222 -15.02 -19.96 24.70
CA LYS A 222 -14.99 -19.53 23.28
C LYS A 222 -14.54 -20.69 22.41
N ARG A 223 -15.36 -21.07 21.42
CA ARG A 223 -15.14 -22.28 20.63
C ARG A 223 -14.12 -22.11 19.52
N PHE A 224 -13.83 -20.89 19.08
CA PHE A 224 -12.92 -20.57 17.98
C PHE A 224 -12.07 -19.35 18.30
N SER A 225 -10.98 -19.17 17.53
CA SER A 225 -10.17 -17.95 17.54
C SER A 225 -9.83 -17.54 16.12
N ILE A 226 -9.83 -16.25 15.87
CA ILE A 226 -9.45 -15.65 14.59
C ILE A 226 -8.20 -14.78 14.77
N LEU A 227 -7.18 -15.07 13.98
CA LEU A 227 -5.93 -14.34 13.94
C LEU A 227 -5.82 -13.55 12.63
N ALA A 228 -5.63 -12.25 12.70
CA ALA A 228 -5.21 -11.42 11.56
C ALA A 228 -3.69 -11.31 11.58
N VAL A 229 -3.03 -11.84 10.58
CA VAL A 229 -1.56 -11.92 10.52
C VAL A 229 -1.06 -11.15 9.32
N ALA A 230 -0.21 -10.13 9.53
CA ALA A 230 0.44 -9.42 8.45
C ALA A 230 1.41 -10.37 7.71
N GLU A 231 1.46 -10.29 6.38
CA GLU A 231 2.41 -11.08 5.56
C GLU A 231 3.88 -10.83 5.95
N GLY A 232 4.16 -9.68 6.56
CA GLY A 232 5.48 -9.30 7.08
C GLY A 232 5.66 -9.49 8.57
N ALA A 233 4.72 -10.12 9.28
CA ALA A 233 4.86 -10.42 10.71
C ALA A 233 6.11 -11.28 10.97
N ILE A 234 6.75 -11.08 12.10
CA ILE A 234 8.02 -11.73 12.44
C ILE A 234 7.98 -12.23 13.89
N SER A 235 8.50 -13.43 14.15
CA SER A 235 8.67 -13.92 15.50
C SER A 235 9.79 -13.17 16.24
N ARG A 236 9.78 -13.21 17.59
CA ARG A 236 10.88 -12.64 18.40
C ARG A 236 12.24 -13.29 18.07
N GLU A 237 12.23 -14.59 17.83
CA GLU A 237 13.42 -15.35 17.49
C GLU A 237 13.99 -14.89 16.16
N ASP A 238 13.15 -14.79 15.13
CA ASP A 238 13.55 -14.35 13.80
C ASP A 238 13.96 -12.85 13.77
N ALA A 239 13.37 -12.02 14.63
CA ALA A 239 13.71 -10.61 14.75
C ALA A 239 15.11 -10.39 15.32
N MET A 240 15.69 -11.37 16.03
CA MET A 240 17.07 -11.33 16.52
C MET A 240 18.11 -11.66 15.43
N LEU A 241 17.66 -12.23 14.31
CA LEU A 241 18.54 -12.58 13.20
C LEU A 241 18.98 -11.33 12.41
N SER A 242 20.19 -11.36 11.90
CA SER A 242 20.57 -10.37 10.90
C SER A 242 19.70 -10.50 9.65
N LYS A 243 19.55 -9.41 8.89
CA LYS A 243 18.78 -9.40 7.65
C LYS A 243 19.22 -10.49 6.62
N LYS A 244 20.51 -10.86 6.65
CA LYS A 244 21.08 -11.91 5.78
C LYS A 244 20.66 -13.29 6.26
N GLU A 245 20.75 -13.54 7.56
CA GLU A 245 20.37 -14.81 8.20
C GLU A 245 18.86 -15.05 8.07
N TYR A 246 18.03 -14.04 8.37
CA TYR A 246 16.59 -14.13 8.19
C TYR A 246 16.18 -14.48 6.75
N LYS A 247 16.78 -13.81 5.75
CA LYS A 247 16.55 -14.16 4.34
C LYS A 247 16.97 -15.58 3.99
N ALA A 248 18.04 -16.06 4.60
CA ALA A 248 18.51 -17.44 4.40
C ALA A 248 17.56 -18.44 5.06
N ALA A 249 17.05 -18.13 6.25
CA ALA A 249 16.04 -18.93 6.96
C ALA A 249 14.74 -19.04 6.15
N LEU A 250 14.22 -17.91 5.66
CA LEU A 250 13.02 -17.89 4.81
C LEU A 250 13.16 -18.76 3.56
N LYS A 251 14.32 -18.74 2.91
CA LYS A 251 14.57 -19.59 1.72
C LYS A 251 14.59 -21.09 2.01
N LYS A 252 14.91 -21.46 3.26
CA LYS A 252 14.96 -22.86 3.72
C LYS A 252 13.66 -23.30 4.35
N SER A 253 12.76 -22.37 4.65
CA SER A 253 11.46 -22.67 5.25
C SER A 253 10.65 -23.58 4.33
N PRO A 254 10.06 -24.67 4.83
CA PRO A 254 9.15 -25.52 4.05
C PRO A 254 7.76 -24.86 3.91
N TYR A 255 7.51 -23.75 4.60
CA TYR A 255 6.21 -23.09 4.60
C TYR A 255 6.15 -21.98 3.55
N PRO A 256 5.02 -21.83 2.84
CA PRO A 256 4.86 -20.80 1.81
C PRO A 256 4.79 -19.38 2.37
N SER A 257 4.36 -19.23 3.64
CA SER A 257 4.33 -17.94 4.34
C SER A 257 4.42 -18.11 5.86
N ILE A 258 4.54 -16.99 6.57
CA ILE A 258 4.59 -16.93 8.04
C ILE A 258 3.30 -17.51 8.67
N SER A 259 2.15 -17.31 8.04
CA SER A 259 0.87 -17.82 8.55
C SER A 259 0.80 -19.35 8.54
N TYR A 260 1.40 -19.99 7.55
CA TYR A 260 1.49 -21.46 7.52
C TYR A 260 2.46 -22.00 8.57
N GLN A 261 3.59 -21.32 8.77
CA GLN A 261 4.54 -21.67 9.84
C GLN A 261 3.88 -21.55 11.21
N LEU A 262 3.26 -20.40 11.49
CA LEU A 262 2.55 -20.13 12.74
C LEU A 262 1.40 -21.13 12.95
N GLY A 263 0.64 -21.42 11.91
CA GLY A 263 -0.46 -22.39 11.96
C GLY A 263 0.01 -23.78 12.38
N ALA A 264 1.12 -24.26 11.82
CA ALA A 264 1.72 -25.54 12.22
C ALA A 264 2.17 -25.53 13.70
N GLN A 265 2.81 -24.44 14.13
CA GLN A 265 3.26 -24.27 15.53
C GLN A 265 2.08 -24.24 16.53
N ILE A 266 0.99 -23.55 16.17
CA ILE A 266 -0.22 -23.50 17.00
C ILE A 266 -0.85 -24.91 17.09
N GLN A 267 -1.00 -25.61 15.97
CA GLN A 267 -1.59 -26.94 15.92
C GLN A 267 -0.78 -27.94 16.75
N GLU A 268 0.56 -27.90 16.65
CA GLU A 268 1.44 -28.76 17.44
C GLU A 268 1.31 -28.53 18.95
N ARG A 269 1.21 -27.24 19.38
CA ARG A 269 1.17 -26.88 20.81
C ARG A 269 -0.21 -26.97 21.44
N THR A 270 -1.28 -26.81 20.67
CA THR A 270 -2.65 -26.80 21.21
C THR A 270 -3.45 -28.04 20.88
N GLY A 271 -3.05 -28.81 19.87
CA GLY A 271 -3.84 -29.89 19.29
C GLY A 271 -5.09 -29.41 18.53
N GLN A 272 -5.33 -28.09 18.43
CA GLN A 272 -6.48 -27.55 17.71
C GLN A 272 -6.20 -27.52 16.21
N GLU A 273 -7.23 -27.81 15.43
CA GLU A 273 -7.14 -27.69 13.97
C GLU A 273 -7.04 -26.21 13.55
N VAL A 274 -6.04 -25.91 12.72
CA VAL A 274 -5.80 -24.56 12.19
C VAL A 274 -6.15 -24.51 10.72
N ARG A 275 -6.85 -23.47 10.30
CA ARG A 275 -7.16 -23.15 8.90
C ARG A 275 -6.60 -21.79 8.53
N ILE A 276 -6.08 -21.67 7.31
CA ILE A 276 -5.42 -20.47 6.83
C ILE A 276 -6.14 -19.97 5.58
N THR A 277 -6.44 -18.68 5.58
CA THR A 277 -7.01 -17.98 4.44
C THR A 277 -6.05 -16.86 4.03
N VAL A 278 -5.68 -16.83 2.77
CA VAL A 278 -4.81 -15.80 2.19
C VAL A 278 -5.59 -15.07 1.10
N PRO A 279 -6.26 -13.93 1.39
CA PRO A 279 -6.97 -13.14 0.37
C PRO A 279 -6.03 -12.67 -0.76
N GLY A 280 -4.77 -12.40 -0.45
CA GLY A 280 -3.73 -12.05 -1.43
C GLY A 280 -4.14 -10.85 -2.28
N HIS A 281 -3.96 -10.96 -3.60
CA HIS A 281 -4.20 -9.86 -4.54
C HIS A 281 -5.66 -9.41 -4.66
N THR A 282 -6.65 -10.14 -4.13
CA THR A 282 -8.04 -9.65 -4.06
C THR A 282 -8.14 -8.33 -3.30
N GLN A 283 -7.23 -8.10 -2.33
CA GLN A 283 -7.12 -6.85 -1.56
C GLN A 283 -6.74 -5.63 -2.42
N ARG A 284 -6.27 -5.83 -3.67
CA ARG A 284 -5.95 -4.75 -4.63
C ARG A 284 -7.05 -4.55 -5.67
N GLY A 285 -7.98 -5.49 -5.78
CA GLY A 285 -9.00 -5.55 -6.83
C GLY A 285 -10.29 -4.83 -6.50
N GLY A 286 -11.20 -4.80 -7.47
CA GLY A 286 -12.52 -4.22 -7.30
C GLY A 286 -12.59 -2.70 -7.43
N ALA A 287 -13.78 -2.15 -7.17
CA ALA A 287 -14.02 -0.72 -7.19
C ALA A 287 -13.50 -0.04 -5.92
N PRO A 288 -13.06 1.23 -5.99
CA PRO A 288 -12.71 1.98 -4.79
C PRO A 288 -13.95 2.22 -3.91
N CYS A 289 -13.80 2.07 -2.60
CA CYS A 289 -14.84 2.40 -1.64
C CYS A 289 -15.16 3.91 -1.64
N PRO A 290 -16.31 4.34 -1.12
CA PRO A 290 -16.69 5.76 -1.10
C PRO A 290 -15.64 6.66 -0.44
N TYR A 291 -15.03 6.22 0.65
CA TYR A 291 -13.99 6.99 1.33
C TYR A 291 -12.78 7.26 0.42
N ASP A 292 -12.26 6.20 -0.22
CA ASP A 292 -11.11 6.33 -1.14
C ASP A 292 -11.44 7.20 -2.36
N ARG A 293 -12.68 7.17 -2.88
CA ARG A 293 -13.10 8.08 -3.97
C ARG A 293 -13.03 9.55 -3.56
N VAL A 294 -13.43 9.86 -2.32
CA VAL A 294 -13.37 11.22 -1.79
C VAL A 294 -11.93 11.67 -1.58
N ILE A 295 -11.12 10.86 -0.89
CA ILE A 295 -9.70 11.16 -0.65
C ILE A 295 -8.93 11.29 -1.96
N ALA A 296 -9.10 10.35 -2.89
CA ALA A 296 -8.48 10.39 -4.22
C ALA A 296 -8.86 11.67 -5.00
N SER A 297 -10.13 12.10 -4.91
CA SER A 297 -10.59 13.32 -5.56
C SER A 297 -9.97 14.57 -4.91
N ARG A 298 -9.89 14.63 -3.58
CA ARG A 298 -9.27 15.74 -2.84
C ARG A 298 -7.77 15.85 -3.15
N LEU A 299 -7.04 14.74 -3.08
CA LEU A 299 -5.60 14.68 -3.39
C LEU A 299 -5.32 15.06 -4.84
N GLY A 300 -6.13 14.54 -5.78
CA GLY A 300 -5.99 14.86 -7.20
C GLY A 300 -6.27 16.34 -7.50
N ALA A 301 -7.30 16.94 -6.89
CA ALA A 301 -7.60 18.34 -7.05
C ALA A 301 -6.45 19.23 -6.54
N ALA A 302 -5.90 18.92 -5.37
CA ALA A 302 -4.77 19.67 -4.81
C ALA A 302 -3.48 19.51 -5.63
N ALA A 303 -3.24 18.33 -6.22
CA ALA A 303 -2.12 18.14 -7.15
C ALA A 303 -2.26 19.06 -8.38
N ALA A 304 -3.46 19.18 -8.94
CA ALA A 304 -3.74 20.11 -10.04
C ALA A 304 -3.52 21.57 -9.62
N GLU A 305 -3.91 21.94 -8.40
CA GLU A 305 -3.64 23.31 -7.89
C GLU A 305 -2.14 23.60 -7.77
N LEU A 306 -1.33 22.65 -7.31
CA LEU A 306 0.14 22.81 -7.29
C LEU A 306 0.68 23.04 -8.69
N ILE A 307 0.20 22.29 -9.68
CA ILE A 307 0.60 22.42 -11.08
C ILE A 307 0.21 23.81 -11.64
N LEU A 308 -1.01 24.27 -11.37
CA LEU A 308 -1.51 25.58 -11.82
C LEU A 308 -0.72 26.73 -11.19
N LYS A 309 -0.25 26.57 -9.96
CA LYS A 309 0.59 27.51 -9.22
C LYS A 309 2.09 27.34 -9.51
N GLU A 310 2.46 26.44 -10.43
CA GLU A 310 3.86 26.09 -10.77
C GLU A 310 4.71 25.68 -9.56
N LYS A 311 4.09 25.06 -8.56
CA LYS A 311 4.73 24.51 -7.37
C LYS A 311 5.02 23.03 -7.56
N TYR A 312 6.26 22.71 -7.86
CA TYR A 312 6.73 21.36 -8.15
C TYR A 312 7.65 20.83 -7.04
N GLY A 313 7.95 19.53 -7.06
CA GLY A 313 8.82 18.89 -6.08
C GLY A 313 8.11 18.46 -4.80
N TYR A 314 6.79 18.40 -4.82
CA TYR A 314 5.96 18.02 -3.67
C TYR A 314 5.16 16.75 -3.95
N MET A 315 4.94 15.96 -2.90
CA MET A 315 3.84 15.00 -2.82
C MET A 315 2.65 15.68 -2.14
N VAL A 316 1.45 15.43 -2.62
CA VAL A 316 0.23 15.86 -1.94
C VAL A 316 -0.08 14.88 -0.83
N GLY A 317 -0.08 15.31 0.42
CA GLY A 317 -0.40 14.51 1.59
C GLY A 317 -1.76 14.86 2.20
N PHE A 318 -2.32 13.93 2.95
CA PHE A 318 -3.51 14.14 3.78
C PHE A 318 -3.09 14.14 5.25
N LYS A 319 -3.34 15.21 5.98
CA LYS A 319 -2.98 15.36 7.40
C LYS A 319 -4.08 16.09 8.18
N ASN A 320 -4.57 15.48 9.24
CA ASN A 320 -5.59 16.07 10.13
C ASN A 320 -6.78 16.63 9.32
N ASP A 321 -7.34 15.85 8.42
CA ASP A 321 -8.42 16.22 7.48
C ASP A 321 -8.09 17.28 6.43
N ASP A 322 -6.88 17.83 6.43
CA ASP A 322 -6.41 18.78 5.43
C ASP A 322 -5.52 18.15 4.37
N ILE A 323 -5.47 18.79 3.20
CA ILE A 323 -4.56 18.42 2.12
C ILE A 323 -3.37 19.38 2.14
N VAL A 324 -2.17 18.80 2.28
CA VAL A 324 -0.93 19.56 2.42
C VAL A 324 0.12 19.15 1.40
N PRO A 325 0.93 20.08 0.89
CA PRO A 325 2.12 19.75 0.11
C PRO A 325 3.24 19.27 1.04
N VAL A 326 3.84 18.15 0.73
CA VAL A 326 4.99 17.58 1.47
C VAL A 326 6.18 17.50 0.51
N PRO A 327 7.34 18.10 0.83
CA PRO A 327 8.52 18.01 -0.03
C PRO A 327 8.90 16.56 -0.34
N LEU A 328 9.15 16.22 -1.61
CA LEU A 328 9.49 14.84 -2.01
C LEU A 328 10.78 14.35 -1.34
N GLU A 329 11.71 15.22 -1.00
CA GLU A 329 12.92 14.88 -0.26
C GLU A 329 12.65 14.40 1.18
N GLU A 330 11.58 14.86 1.80
CA GLU A 330 11.17 14.39 3.12
C GLU A 330 10.44 13.05 3.06
N VAL A 331 9.76 12.77 1.95
CA VAL A 331 9.02 11.52 1.70
C VAL A 331 9.98 10.40 1.31
N ALA A 332 10.96 10.71 0.45
CA ALA A 332 11.85 9.73 -0.14
C ALA A 332 12.70 9.01 0.91
N GLY A 333 12.53 7.69 1.01
CA GLY A 333 13.35 6.85 1.89
C GLY A 333 12.80 6.65 3.30
N ARG A 334 11.74 7.32 3.69
CA ARG A 334 11.07 7.12 4.97
C ARG A 334 9.87 6.18 4.82
N LEU A 335 9.66 5.35 5.83
CA LEU A 335 8.47 4.52 5.96
C LEU A 335 7.62 5.02 7.13
N LYS A 336 6.31 5.04 6.95
CA LYS A 336 5.36 5.26 8.03
C LYS A 336 5.02 3.90 8.64
N MET A 337 5.73 3.54 9.69
CA MET A 337 5.52 2.33 10.49
C MET A 337 4.35 2.52 11.45
N VAL A 338 3.73 1.43 11.89
CA VAL A 338 2.82 1.44 13.04
C VAL A 338 3.68 1.65 14.30
N ASP A 339 3.36 2.67 15.08
CA ASP A 339 3.98 2.86 16.38
C ASP A 339 3.37 1.85 17.37
N PRO A 340 4.17 0.96 17.98
CA PRO A 340 3.68 0.01 18.97
C PRO A 340 2.99 0.66 20.19
N GLU A 341 3.30 1.94 20.47
CA GLU A 341 2.73 2.72 21.56
C GLU A 341 1.54 3.62 21.11
N ALA A 342 1.11 3.50 19.85
CA ALA A 342 -0.02 4.27 19.34
C ALA A 342 -1.31 3.96 20.11
N SER A 343 -2.17 4.96 20.28
CA SER A 343 -3.45 4.83 21.00
C SER A 343 -4.32 3.70 20.47
N ILE A 344 -4.36 3.49 19.16
CA ILE A 344 -5.12 2.42 18.52
C ILE A 344 -4.65 1.02 18.95
N ILE A 345 -3.34 0.82 19.20
CA ILE A 345 -2.79 -0.45 19.74
C ILE A 345 -3.24 -0.65 21.18
N LYS A 346 -3.14 0.41 22.00
CA LYS A 346 -3.60 0.38 23.38
C LYS A 346 -5.10 0.08 23.47
N GLU A 347 -5.91 0.80 22.72
CA GLU A 347 -7.35 0.61 22.65
C GLU A 347 -7.73 -0.82 22.22
N ALA A 348 -7.02 -1.39 21.25
CA ALA A 348 -7.20 -2.78 20.82
C ALA A 348 -6.85 -3.76 21.95
N LYS A 349 -5.76 -3.53 22.69
CA LYS A 349 -5.40 -4.35 23.87
C LYS A 349 -6.47 -4.22 24.98
N ASP A 350 -6.96 -3.02 25.24
CA ASP A 350 -8.02 -2.78 26.24
C ASP A 350 -9.34 -3.52 25.89
N MET A 351 -9.60 -3.74 24.59
CA MET A 351 -10.70 -4.58 24.09
C MET A 351 -10.41 -6.09 24.17
N GLY A 352 -9.21 -6.49 24.62
CA GLY A 352 -8.81 -7.88 24.77
C GLY A 352 -8.17 -8.51 23.53
N ILE A 353 -7.78 -7.73 22.53
CA ILE A 353 -7.04 -8.20 21.35
C ILE A 353 -5.57 -8.42 21.73
N SER A 354 -5.05 -9.62 21.49
CA SER A 354 -3.64 -9.94 21.70
C SER A 354 -2.78 -9.54 20.50
N PHE A 355 -1.61 -8.99 20.78
CA PHE A 355 -0.57 -8.74 19.75
C PHE A 355 0.57 -9.78 19.80
N GLY A 356 0.33 -10.93 20.44
CA GLY A 356 1.32 -12.00 20.57
C GLY A 356 2.51 -11.62 21.44
N THR A 357 2.33 -10.74 22.41
CA THR A 357 3.36 -10.36 23.38
C THR A 357 2.94 -10.82 24.78
N LYS A 358 3.92 -11.22 25.61
CA LYS A 358 3.67 -11.42 27.04
C LYS A 358 3.41 -10.06 27.68
N GLU A 359 2.35 -9.96 28.47
CA GLU A 359 2.06 -8.80 29.33
C GLU A 359 3.13 -8.64 30.40
#